data_f64c2f21c423d4223d78beef4889d4b5
#
_entry.id   f64c2f21c423d4223d78beef4889d4b5
#
_cell.length_a   1.000
_cell.length_b   1.000
_cell.length_c   1.000
_cell.angle_alpha   90.00
_cell.angle_beta   90.00
_cell.angle_gamma   90.00
#
_symmetry.space_group_name_H-M   'P 1'
#
loop_
_entity.id
_entity.type
_entity.pdbx_description
1 polymer ?
#
loop_
_entity_poly.entity_id
_entity_poly.type
_entity_poly.pdbx_seq_one_letter_code
_entity_poly.pdbx_strand_id
1 'polypeptide(L)'
;MLNLKRKQQPITIEPDDSFKMVLSKYGVQALDKQENLSELIGETNGDLDLEKGIIAFGEIELPVQVLGFFQDELKQWAWAWDNEDIFGKDLIKSAMEIKAIGDEFNVSEFNSPIVGADFNACHTLAMAATGILDADAYYAVSEEGIDIFVLINSDLIKENNSVEKFKDTFYTFQKNFKVYSKIALEAYTYYKGYIYKPHDDFSVVKIGESRIIVGFSERGNVTTLQMLLEE
;
A
#
# COMPACT_ATOMS: atom_id res chain seq x y z
N MET A 1 5.07 -13.72 -36.03
CA MET A 1 4.31 -12.49 -35.66
C MET A 1 4.82 -12.03 -34.31
N LEU A 2 5.50 -10.89 -34.25
CA LEU A 2 6.03 -10.30 -33.01
C LEU A 2 4.83 -9.85 -32.16
N ASN A 3 4.60 -10.56 -31.06
CA ASN A 3 3.68 -10.11 -30.01
C ASN A 3 4.34 -8.90 -29.31
N LEU A 4 4.11 -7.70 -29.85
CA LEU A 4 4.40 -6.46 -29.15
C LEU A 4 3.53 -6.44 -27.89
N LYS A 5 4.10 -6.83 -26.73
CA LYS A 5 3.52 -6.52 -25.42
C LYS A 5 3.33 -5.00 -25.40
N ARG A 6 2.10 -4.52 -25.57
CA ARG A 6 1.77 -3.12 -25.25
C ARG A 6 2.22 -2.89 -23.80
N LYS A 7 3.19 -2.03 -23.59
CA LYS A 7 3.48 -1.49 -22.25
C LYS A 7 2.20 -0.81 -21.82
N GLN A 8 1.52 -1.42 -20.87
CA GLN A 8 0.36 -0.81 -20.21
C GLN A 8 0.90 0.40 -19.47
N GLN A 9 0.20 1.53 -19.58
CA GLN A 9 0.62 2.73 -18.85
C GLN A 9 0.40 2.52 -17.35
N PRO A 10 1.34 2.90 -16.49
CA PRO A 10 1.15 2.82 -15.05
C PRO A 10 -0.03 3.69 -14.64
N ILE A 11 -0.83 3.20 -13.69
CA ILE A 11 -1.88 4.01 -13.06
C ILE A 11 -1.18 5.02 -12.15
N THR A 12 -1.50 6.30 -12.33
CA THR A 12 -0.92 7.43 -11.59
C THR A 12 -1.98 8.16 -10.80
N ILE A 13 -1.56 8.98 -9.83
CA ILE A 13 -2.46 9.94 -9.18
C ILE A 13 -2.83 11.01 -10.20
N GLU A 14 -4.10 11.36 -10.23
CA GLU A 14 -4.63 12.44 -11.06
C GLU A 14 -5.02 13.61 -10.16
N PRO A 15 -5.02 14.86 -10.69
CA PRO A 15 -5.49 16.01 -9.92
C PRO A 15 -6.90 15.78 -9.35
N ASP A 16 -7.07 16.15 -8.08
CA ASP A 16 -8.33 16.02 -7.33
C ASP A 16 -8.81 14.56 -7.11
N ASP A 17 -7.93 13.57 -7.24
CA ASP A 17 -8.23 12.22 -6.80
C ASP A 17 -8.62 12.23 -5.31
N SER A 18 -9.78 11.68 -4.99
CA SER A 18 -10.13 11.47 -3.58
C SER A 18 -9.19 10.45 -2.95
N PHE A 19 -8.98 10.52 -1.63
CA PHE A 19 -8.17 9.53 -0.92
C PHE A 19 -8.63 8.10 -1.18
N LYS A 20 -9.96 7.89 -1.31
CA LYS A 20 -10.51 6.59 -1.72
C LYS A 20 -10.01 6.15 -3.10
N MET A 21 -9.85 7.06 -4.06
CA MET A 21 -9.30 6.75 -5.38
C MET A 21 -7.82 6.40 -5.27
N VAL A 22 -7.05 7.18 -4.51
CA VAL A 22 -5.63 6.90 -4.24
C VAL A 22 -5.44 5.53 -3.59
N LEU A 23 -6.22 5.22 -2.54
CA LEU A 23 -6.18 3.92 -1.89
C LEU A 23 -6.56 2.78 -2.85
N SER A 24 -7.51 3.02 -3.76
CA SER A 24 -7.86 2.04 -4.81
C SER A 24 -6.70 1.78 -5.77
N LYS A 25 -5.93 2.81 -6.10
CA LYS A 25 -4.79 2.71 -7.03
C LYS A 25 -3.56 2.02 -6.40
N TYR A 26 -3.34 2.20 -5.08
CA TYR A 26 -2.07 1.83 -4.44
C TYR A 26 -2.21 0.84 -3.27
N GLY A 27 -3.41 0.64 -2.73
CA GLY A 27 -3.58 -0.11 -1.48
C GLY A 27 -3.35 -1.62 -1.62
N VAL A 28 -3.73 -2.26 -2.73
CA VAL A 28 -3.56 -3.72 -2.90
C VAL A 28 -2.08 -4.08 -2.97
N GLN A 29 -1.28 -3.32 -3.72
CA GLN A 29 0.17 -3.55 -3.79
C GLN A 29 0.85 -3.32 -2.43
N ALA A 30 0.37 -2.35 -1.65
CA ALA A 30 0.88 -2.15 -0.30
C ALA A 30 0.55 -3.31 0.63
N LEU A 31 -0.66 -3.90 0.52
CA LEU A 31 -1.02 -5.10 1.28
C LEU A 31 -0.16 -6.31 0.88
N ASP A 32 0.09 -6.53 -0.43
CA ASP A 32 1.00 -7.57 -0.92
C ASP A 32 2.41 -7.45 -0.31
N LYS A 33 2.92 -6.22 -0.24
CA LYS A 33 4.21 -5.91 0.40
C LYS A 33 4.20 -6.16 1.91
N GLN A 34 3.09 -5.83 2.60
CA GLN A 34 2.93 -6.15 4.02
C GLN A 34 2.95 -7.65 4.29
N GLU A 35 2.33 -8.44 3.41
CA GLU A 35 2.37 -9.91 3.50
C GLU A 35 3.80 -10.43 3.31
N ASN A 36 4.61 -9.84 2.40
CA ASN A 36 6.01 -10.19 2.22
C ASN A 36 6.86 -9.85 3.46
N LEU A 37 6.62 -8.71 4.11
CA LEU A 37 7.27 -8.39 5.38
C LEU A 37 6.89 -9.41 6.45
N SER A 38 5.60 -9.77 6.57
CA SER A 38 5.14 -10.76 7.54
C SER A 38 5.77 -12.14 7.33
N GLU A 39 6.01 -12.55 6.07
CA GLU A 39 6.76 -13.79 5.76
C GLU A 39 8.22 -13.71 6.26
N LEU A 40 8.87 -12.53 6.22
CA LEU A 40 10.25 -12.34 6.68
C LEU A 40 10.36 -12.35 8.20
N ILE A 41 9.48 -11.61 8.90
CA ILE A 41 9.62 -11.35 10.35
C ILE A 41 8.86 -12.36 11.23
N GLY A 42 7.89 -13.11 10.66
CA GLY A 42 7.01 -14.03 11.39
C GLY A 42 6.20 -13.30 12.47
N GLU A 43 6.22 -13.81 13.69
CA GLU A 43 5.52 -13.21 14.86
C GLU A 43 6.41 -12.27 15.70
N THR A 44 7.59 -11.87 15.18
CA THR A 44 8.52 -11.02 15.91
C THR A 44 8.04 -9.56 15.91
N ASN A 45 7.97 -8.95 17.08
CA ASN A 45 7.67 -7.52 17.20
C ASN A 45 8.89 -6.67 16.81
N GLY A 46 8.61 -5.52 16.20
CA GLY A 46 9.63 -4.54 15.84
C GLY A 46 10.04 -3.67 17.02
N ASP A 47 11.33 -3.47 17.19
CA ASP A 47 11.94 -2.50 18.12
C ASP A 47 12.52 -1.34 17.30
N LEU A 48 11.99 -0.12 17.49
CA LEU A 48 12.31 1.04 16.69
C LEU A 48 13.43 1.87 17.34
N ASP A 49 14.54 2.01 16.64
CA ASP A 49 15.66 2.87 17.02
C ASP A 49 15.71 4.11 16.11
N LEU A 50 15.10 5.20 16.56
CA LEU A 50 15.05 6.46 15.80
C LEU A 50 16.43 7.12 15.66
N GLU A 51 17.36 6.91 16.63
CA GLU A 51 18.69 7.49 16.54
C GLU A 51 19.50 6.85 15.40
N LYS A 52 19.35 5.54 15.21
CA LYS A 52 19.98 4.81 14.10
C LYS A 52 19.17 4.82 12.81
N GLY A 53 17.88 5.15 12.89
CA GLY A 53 16.97 5.09 11.74
C GLY A 53 16.68 3.65 11.26
N ILE A 54 16.53 2.73 12.20
CA ILE A 54 16.26 1.31 11.93
C ILE A 54 15.10 0.79 12.78
N ILE A 55 14.50 -0.30 12.29
CA ILE A 55 13.63 -1.16 13.09
C ILE A 55 14.25 -2.56 13.15
N ALA A 56 14.32 -3.14 14.35
CA ALA A 56 14.87 -4.47 14.57
C ALA A 56 13.77 -5.51 14.85
N PHE A 57 13.80 -6.64 14.14
CA PHE A 57 12.97 -7.82 14.37
C PHE A 57 13.87 -8.97 14.78
N GLY A 58 14.21 -9.05 16.08
CA GLY A 58 15.24 -9.94 16.59
C GLY A 58 16.63 -9.57 16.04
N GLU A 59 17.21 -10.44 15.22
CA GLU A 59 18.53 -10.19 14.59
C GLU A 59 18.44 -9.47 13.23
N ILE A 60 17.22 -9.21 12.73
CA ILE A 60 17.00 -8.55 11.44
C ILE A 60 16.84 -7.05 11.68
N GLU A 61 17.78 -6.24 11.19
CA GLU A 61 17.70 -4.79 11.22
C GLU A 61 17.34 -4.24 9.84
N LEU A 62 16.29 -3.40 9.77
CA LEU A 62 15.79 -2.81 8.53
C LEU A 62 15.81 -1.27 8.63
N PRO A 63 16.31 -0.56 7.60
CA PRO A 63 16.29 0.90 7.60
C PRO A 63 14.87 1.43 7.46
N VAL A 64 14.58 2.55 8.14
CA VAL A 64 13.25 3.14 8.16
C VAL A 64 13.22 4.61 7.76
N GLN A 65 12.05 5.06 7.33
CA GLN A 65 11.66 6.46 7.22
C GLN A 65 10.35 6.67 7.99
N VAL A 66 10.28 7.67 8.85
CA VAL A 66 9.06 7.97 9.61
C VAL A 66 8.05 8.66 8.70
N LEU A 67 6.85 8.09 8.63
CA LEU A 67 5.72 8.70 7.91
C LEU A 67 4.97 9.69 8.79
N GLY A 68 4.67 9.28 10.01
CA GLY A 68 3.85 10.03 10.95
C GLY A 68 3.53 9.18 12.17
N PHE A 69 2.65 9.69 13.00
CA PHE A 69 2.22 9.00 14.21
C PHE A 69 0.74 9.24 14.49
N PHE A 70 0.14 8.27 15.17
CA PHE A 70 -1.23 8.31 15.64
C PHE A 70 -1.26 8.58 17.14
N GLN A 71 -2.15 9.49 17.56
CA GLN A 71 -2.43 9.78 18.96
C GLN A 71 -3.84 9.30 19.28
N ASP A 72 -3.95 8.20 20.03
CA ASP A 72 -5.26 7.56 20.26
C ASP A 72 -6.21 8.46 21.07
N GLU A 73 -5.71 9.22 22.04
CA GLU A 73 -6.53 10.13 22.83
C GLU A 73 -7.16 11.25 22.00
N LEU A 74 -6.46 11.73 20.97
CA LEU A 74 -6.89 12.83 20.10
C LEU A 74 -7.62 12.32 18.86
N LYS A 75 -7.55 11.01 18.55
CA LYS A 75 -8.03 10.41 17.29
C LYS A 75 -7.49 11.15 16.08
N GLN A 76 -6.18 11.35 16.05
CA GLN A 76 -5.48 12.12 15.03
C GLN A 76 -4.23 11.41 14.55
N TRP A 77 -4.04 11.45 13.23
CA TRP A 77 -2.77 11.22 12.57
C TRP A 77 -2.04 12.54 12.44
N ALA A 78 -0.75 12.59 12.79
CA ALA A 78 0.14 13.72 12.53
C ALA A 78 1.28 13.26 11.60
N TRP A 79 1.49 13.99 10.52
CA TRP A 79 2.56 13.68 9.58
C TRP A 79 3.94 14.06 10.15
N ALA A 80 4.94 13.22 9.90
CA ALA A 80 6.32 13.47 10.34
C ALA A 80 6.92 14.74 9.71
N TRP A 81 6.50 15.11 8.51
CA TRP A 81 6.98 16.30 7.82
C TRP A 81 6.61 17.63 8.52
N ASP A 82 5.61 17.65 9.41
CA ASP A 82 5.28 18.80 10.28
C ASP A 82 5.94 18.71 11.65
N ASN A 83 6.74 17.67 11.90
CA ASN A 83 7.38 17.35 13.17
C ASN A 83 8.88 17.09 12.98
N GLU A 84 9.54 17.88 12.14
CA GLU A 84 10.97 17.76 11.82
C GLU A 84 11.86 17.87 13.09
N ASP A 85 11.48 18.72 14.04
CA ASP A 85 12.23 18.91 15.28
C ASP A 85 12.24 17.63 16.15
N ILE A 86 11.27 16.74 15.99
CA ILE A 86 11.18 15.48 16.73
C ILE A 86 11.98 14.39 16.04
N PHE A 87 11.79 14.22 14.74
CA PHE A 87 12.32 13.07 14.00
C PHE A 87 13.63 13.36 13.25
N GLY A 88 13.91 14.64 12.96
CA GLY A 88 15.06 15.04 12.15
C GLY A 88 14.85 14.85 10.64
N LYS A 89 15.53 15.70 9.86
CA LYS A 89 15.36 15.77 8.38
C LYS A 89 15.63 14.45 7.65
N ASP A 90 16.56 13.67 8.16
CA ASP A 90 17.00 12.45 7.46
C ASP A 90 15.98 11.32 7.54
N LEU A 91 15.17 11.29 8.61
CA LEU A 91 14.16 10.26 8.82
C LEU A 91 12.78 10.57 8.22
N ILE A 92 12.54 11.79 7.74
CA ILE A 92 11.22 12.22 7.25
C ILE A 92 11.16 12.48 5.73
N LYS A 93 12.19 12.08 4.99
CA LYS A 93 12.26 12.33 3.53
C LYS A 93 11.06 11.78 2.79
N SER A 94 10.66 10.55 3.10
CA SER A 94 9.48 9.93 2.50
C SER A 94 8.17 10.64 2.86
N ALA A 95 8.04 11.16 4.08
CA ALA A 95 6.89 11.96 4.47
C ALA A 95 6.85 13.30 3.70
N MET A 96 8.00 13.93 3.46
CA MET A 96 8.11 15.13 2.64
C MET A 96 7.74 14.88 1.18
N GLU A 97 8.09 13.72 0.62
CA GLU A 97 7.66 13.32 -0.73
C GLU A 97 6.14 13.15 -0.81
N ILE A 98 5.52 12.53 0.18
CA ILE A 98 4.05 12.39 0.26
C ILE A 98 3.39 13.76 0.36
N LYS A 99 3.95 14.69 1.17
CA LYS A 99 3.47 16.07 1.23
C LYS A 99 3.51 16.74 -0.14
N ALA A 100 4.64 16.64 -0.84
CA ALA A 100 4.79 17.24 -2.18
C ALA A 100 3.75 16.70 -3.18
N ILE A 101 3.47 15.40 -3.13
CA ILE A 101 2.43 14.74 -3.94
C ILE A 101 1.04 15.27 -3.53
N GLY A 102 0.78 15.42 -2.23
CA GLY A 102 -0.46 16.01 -1.72
C GLY A 102 -0.69 17.42 -2.21
N ASP A 103 0.36 18.23 -2.25
CA ASP A 103 0.33 19.62 -2.75
C ASP A 103 0.13 19.64 -4.27
N GLU A 104 0.81 18.80 -5.04
CA GLU A 104 0.76 18.74 -6.49
C GLU A 104 -0.62 18.28 -7.00
N PHE A 105 -1.18 17.23 -6.38
CA PHE A 105 -2.42 16.57 -6.84
C PHE A 105 -3.65 16.95 -6.02
N ASN A 106 -3.52 17.87 -5.06
CA ASN A 106 -4.59 18.35 -4.20
C ASN A 106 -5.26 17.23 -3.37
N VAL A 107 -4.44 16.31 -2.81
CA VAL A 107 -4.91 15.25 -1.91
C VAL A 107 -4.84 15.74 -0.47
N SER A 108 -5.99 16.10 0.10
CA SER A 108 -6.08 16.77 1.41
C SER A 108 -5.48 15.97 2.57
N GLU A 109 -5.57 14.65 2.52
CA GLU A 109 -5.03 13.75 3.54
C GLU A 109 -3.49 13.76 3.57
N PHE A 110 -2.82 14.18 2.51
CA PHE A 110 -1.36 14.22 2.41
C PHE A 110 -0.76 15.60 2.67
N ASN A 111 -1.51 16.67 2.39
CA ASN A 111 -1.03 18.04 2.56
C ASN A 111 -1.54 18.72 3.83
N SER A 112 -2.44 18.10 4.60
CA SER A 112 -2.85 18.57 5.92
C SER A 112 -1.93 17.99 6.99
N PRO A 113 -1.30 18.81 7.85
CA PRO A 113 -0.33 18.33 8.85
C PRO A 113 -0.97 17.35 9.84
N ILE A 114 -2.26 17.54 10.12
CA ILE A 114 -3.04 16.71 11.03
C ILE A 114 -4.30 16.25 10.30
N VAL A 115 -4.58 14.95 10.38
CA VAL A 115 -5.77 14.30 9.80
C VAL A 115 -6.54 13.60 10.91
N GLY A 116 -7.83 13.90 11.06
CA GLY A 116 -8.72 13.17 11.95
C GLY A 116 -8.83 11.70 11.48
N ALA A 117 -8.41 10.76 12.30
CA ALA A 117 -8.33 9.35 11.95
C ALA A 117 -8.54 8.47 13.17
N ASP A 118 -9.07 7.27 12.97
CA ASP A 118 -8.91 6.16 13.89
C ASP A 118 -7.67 5.32 13.49
N PHE A 119 -7.32 4.35 14.29
CA PHE A 119 -6.15 3.50 14.05
C PHE A 119 -6.21 2.79 12.69
N ASN A 120 -7.40 2.32 12.26
CA ASN A 120 -7.56 1.68 10.96
C ASN A 120 -7.36 2.68 9.79
N ALA A 121 -7.84 3.91 9.95
CA ALA A 121 -7.61 4.97 8.95
C ALA A 121 -6.12 5.30 8.84
N CYS A 122 -5.35 5.28 9.95
CA CYS A 122 -3.90 5.47 9.91
C CYS A 122 -3.20 4.39 9.08
N HIS A 123 -3.61 3.13 9.21
CA HIS A 123 -3.11 2.07 8.33
C HIS A 123 -3.40 2.33 6.85
N THR A 124 -4.56 2.92 6.50
CA THR A 124 -4.85 3.25 5.10
C THR A 124 -3.97 4.39 4.58
N LEU A 125 -3.62 5.37 5.42
CA LEU A 125 -2.66 6.42 5.07
C LEU A 125 -1.27 5.84 4.81
N ALA A 126 -0.78 4.97 5.71
CA ALA A 126 0.50 4.29 5.55
C ALA A 126 0.52 3.37 4.32
N MET A 127 -0.56 2.62 4.05
CA MET A 127 -0.69 1.79 2.84
C MET A 127 -0.63 2.64 1.57
N ALA A 128 -1.35 3.75 1.52
CA ALA A 128 -1.33 4.64 0.35
C ALA A 128 0.09 5.18 0.12
N ALA A 129 0.77 5.67 1.18
CA ALA A 129 2.15 6.15 1.10
C ALA A 129 3.12 5.05 0.65
N THR A 130 3.01 3.82 1.20
CA THR A 130 3.82 2.66 0.82
C THR A 130 3.70 2.36 -0.68
N GLY A 131 2.46 2.33 -1.19
CA GLY A 131 2.21 2.04 -2.59
C GLY A 131 2.67 3.15 -3.53
N ILE A 132 2.46 4.41 -3.17
CA ILE A 132 2.87 5.59 -3.97
C ILE A 132 4.40 5.66 -4.10
N LEU A 133 5.12 5.51 -2.99
CA LEU A 133 6.59 5.60 -2.94
C LEU A 133 7.29 4.30 -3.33
N ASP A 134 6.52 3.27 -3.66
CA ASP A 134 7.02 1.92 -3.95
C ASP A 134 7.94 1.36 -2.85
N ALA A 135 7.70 1.75 -1.59
CA ALA A 135 8.43 1.21 -0.44
C ALA A 135 8.10 -0.28 -0.24
N ASP A 136 9.02 -1.06 0.34
CA ASP A 136 8.87 -2.52 0.45
C ASP A 136 7.87 -2.93 1.54
N ALA A 137 7.66 -2.09 2.56
CA ALA A 137 6.61 -2.27 3.57
C ALA A 137 6.42 -0.99 4.40
N TYR A 138 5.44 -1.00 5.32
CA TYR A 138 5.37 -0.11 6.46
C TYR A 138 5.22 -0.93 7.74
N TYR A 139 5.49 -0.32 8.88
CA TYR A 139 5.25 -0.93 10.18
C TYR A 139 4.78 0.12 11.18
N ALA A 140 3.94 -0.29 12.15
CA ALA A 140 3.48 0.55 13.23
C ALA A 140 4.06 0.04 14.56
N VAL A 141 4.74 0.92 15.29
CA VAL A 141 5.28 0.62 16.62
C VAL A 141 4.51 1.42 17.66
N SER A 142 3.97 0.73 18.65
CA SER A 142 3.21 1.37 19.73
C SER A 142 4.13 1.66 20.92
N GLU A 143 4.21 2.95 21.29
CA GLU A 143 4.98 3.41 22.43
C GLU A 143 4.16 4.44 23.23
N GLU A 144 3.94 4.19 24.52
CA GLU A 144 3.36 5.14 25.48
C GLU A 144 2.10 5.91 25.02
N GLY A 145 1.19 5.22 24.27
CA GLY A 145 -0.07 5.81 23.78
C GLY A 145 0.05 6.52 22.42
N ILE A 146 1.20 6.39 21.77
CA ILE A 146 1.46 6.85 20.41
C ILE A 146 1.83 5.66 19.53
N ASP A 147 1.27 5.59 18.33
CA ASP A 147 1.68 4.62 17.32
C ASP A 147 2.49 5.32 16.24
N ILE A 148 3.78 5.00 16.13
CA ILE A 148 4.69 5.56 15.12
C ILE A 148 4.66 4.66 13.89
N PHE A 149 4.37 5.24 12.73
CA PHE A 149 4.34 4.55 11.45
C PHE A 149 5.60 4.85 10.65
N VAL A 150 6.28 3.80 10.24
CA VAL A 150 7.52 3.89 9.45
C VAL A 150 7.39 3.16 8.13
N LEU A 151 8.03 3.67 7.08
CA LEU A 151 8.30 2.95 5.83
C LEU A 151 9.59 2.17 5.94
N ILE A 152 9.64 1.01 5.29
CA ILE A 152 10.79 0.13 5.24
C ILE A 152 11.16 -0.09 3.78
N ASN A 153 12.45 0.02 3.46
CA ASN A 153 13.01 -0.36 2.16
C ASN A 153 14.19 -1.32 2.40
N SER A 154 14.07 -2.57 1.92
CA SER A 154 15.11 -3.58 2.15
C SER A 154 15.03 -4.72 1.14
N ASP A 155 16.16 -5.06 0.55
CA ASP A 155 16.31 -6.24 -0.32
C ASP A 155 16.10 -7.58 0.41
N LEU A 156 15.95 -7.58 1.74
CA LEU A 156 15.63 -8.77 2.51
C LEU A 156 14.15 -9.17 2.35
N ILE A 157 13.26 -8.21 2.08
CA ILE A 157 11.83 -8.45 1.83
C ILE A 157 11.68 -8.97 0.40
N LYS A 158 11.34 -10.25 0.24
CA LYS A 158 11.25 -10.89 -1.07
C LYS A 158 9.81 -10.90 -1.58
N GLU A 159 9.66 -10.60 -2.86
CA GLU A 159 8.36 -10.71 -3.53
C GLU A 159 7.94 -12.18 -3.70
N ASN A 160 6.68 -12.45 -3.42
CA ASN A 160 6.01 -13.68 -3.79
C ASN A 160 5.01 -13.38 -4.92
N ASN A 161 5.20 -13.99 -6.09
CA ASN A 161 4.45 -13.71 -7.32
C ASN A 161 3.54 -14.89 -7.74
N SER A 162 3.07 -15.71 -6.77
CA SER A 162 2.14 -16.80 -7.10
C SER A 162 0.74 -16.28 -7.49
N VAL A 163 0.01 -17.10 -8.26
CA VAL A 163 -1.37 -16.79 -8.68
C VAL A 163 -2.30 -16.78 -7.47
N GLU A 164 -2.07 -17.70 -6.53
CA GLU A 164 -2.80 -17.83 -5.28
C GLU A 164 -2.64 -16.54 -4.45
N LYS A 165 -1.40 -16.08 -4.26
CA LYS A 165 -1.13 -14.85 -3.50
C LYS A 165 -1.84 -13.65 -4.14
N PHE A 166 -1.71 -13.46 -5.45
CA PHE A 166 -2.40 -12.37 -6.14
C PHE A 166 -3.91 -12.37 -5.86
N LYS A 167 -4.55 -13.54 -5.99
CA LYS A 167 -5.97 -13.71 -5.73
C LYS A 167 -6.32 -13.42 -4.27
N ASP A 168 -5.57 -13.99 -3.33
CA ASP A 168 -5.88 -13.93 -1.90
C ASP A 168 -5.63 -12.53 -1.34
N THR A 169 -4.54 -11.85 -1.75
CA THR A 169 -4.27 -10.45 -1.41
C THR A 169 -5.38 -9.52 -1.93
N PHE A 170 -5.76 -9.66 -3.21
CA PHE A 170 -6.86 -8.87 -3.77
C PHE A 170 -8.18 -9.12 -3.04
N TYR A 171 -8.52 -10.37 -2.76
CA TYR A 171 -9.74 -10.73 -2.02
C TYR A 171 -9.73 -10.15 -0.60
N THR A 172 -8.62 -10.30 0.14
CA THR A 172 -8.45 -9.77 1.49
C THR A 172 -8.61 -8.25 1.50
N PHE A 173 -8.01 -7.57 0.54
CA PHE A 173 -8.15 -6.12 0.40
C PHE A 173 -9.59 -5.69 0.16
N GLN A 174 -10.30 -6.34 -0.78
CA GLN A 174 -11.70 -6.04 -1.08
C GLN A 174 -12.65 -6.28 0.10
N LYS A 175 -12.33 -7.23 0.95
CA LYS A 175 -13.12 -7.54 2.14
C LYS A 175 -12.97 -6.49 3.23
N ASN A 176 -11.77 -5.92 3.38
CA ASN A 176 -11.43 -5.05 4.50
C ASN A 176 -11.54 -3.55 4.17
N PHE A 177 -11.44 -3.16 2.89
CA PHE A 177 -11.39 -1.75 2.51
C PHE A 177 -12.50 -1.38 1.52
N LYS A 178 -13.09 -0.18 1.75
CA LYS A 178 -14.10 0.38 0.85
C LYS A 178 -13.42 1.17 -0.27
N VAL A 179 -13.21 0.52 -1.41
CA VAL A 179 -12.48 1.05 -2.56
C VAL A 179 -13.28 0.93 -3.86
N TYR A 180 -12.74 1.44 -4.95
CA TYR A 180 -13.24 1.19 -6.30
C TYR A 180 -12.61 -0.10 -6.83
N SER A 181 -13.33 -1.20 -6.71
CA SER A 181 -12.80 -2.56 -6.92
C SER A 181 -12.21 -2.79 -8.31
N LYS A 182 -12.81 -2.24 -9.37
CA LYS A 182 -12.28 -2.35 -10.74
C LYS A 182 -10.94 -1.64 -10.87
N ILE A 183 -10.83 -0.42 -10.31
CA ILE A 183 -9.58 0.36 -10.29
C ILE A 183 -8.50 -0.39 -9.48
N ALA A 184 -8.86 -0.92 -8.31
CA ALA A 184 -7.93 -1.66 -7.45
C ALA A 184 -7.39 -2.93 -8.15
N LEU A 185 -8.25 -3.68 -8.86
CA LEU A 185 -7.83 -4.85 -9.63
C LEU A 185 -6.90 -4.46 -10.78
N GLU A 186 -7.28 -3.43 -11.54
CA GLU A 186 -6.51 -2.94 -12.68
C GLU A 186 -5.12 -2.46 -12.23
N ALA A 187 -5.07 -1.60 -11.21
CA ALA A 187 -3.83 -1.05 -10.67
C ALA A 187 -2.89 -2.15 -10.17
N TYR A 188 -3.40 -3.08 -9.39
CA TYR A 188 -2.60 -4.20 -8.87
C TYR A 188 -2.12 -5.13 -9.99
N THR A 189 -2.95 -5.36 -11.01
CA THR A 189 -2.56 -6.15 -12.17
C THR A 189 -1.40 -5.51 -12.92
N TYR A 190 -1.42 -4.18 -13.11
CA TYR A 190 -0.34 -3.44 -13.76
C TYR A 190 0.93 -3.43 -12.90
N TYR A 191 0.79 -3.22 -11.60
CA TYR A 191 1.90 -3.27 -10.66
C TYR A 191 2.68 -4.59 -10.74
N LYS A 192 1.96 -5.72 -10.77
CA LYS A 192 2.56 -7.06 -10.91
C LYS A 192 3.04 -7.40 -12.33
N GLY A 193 2.84 -6.50 -13.30
CA GLY A 193 3.23 -6.73 -14.70
C GLY A 193 2.37 -7.78 -15.42
N TYR A 194 1.16 -8.07 -14.91
CA TYR A 194 0.23 -9.03 -15.49
C TYR A 194 -0.66 -8.39 -16.57
N ILE A 195 -1.41 -9.20 -17.30
CA ILE A 195 -2.28 -8.72 -18.37
C ILE A 195 -3.69 -8.53 -17.84
N TYR A 196 -4.20 -7.30 -17.91
CA TYR A 196 -5.57 -6.94 -17.56
C TYR A 196 -6.47 -6.90 -18.78
N LYS A 197 -7.62 -7.55 -18.73
CA LYS A 197 -8.64 -7.53 -19.77
C LYS A 197 -10.00 -7.20 -19.14
N PRO A 198 -10.45 -5.93 -19.22
CA PRO A 198 -11.77 -5.53 -18.74
C PRO A 198 -12.87 -6.00 -19.69
N HIS A 199 -14.03 -6.34 -19.09
CA HIS A 199 -15.34 -6.54 -19.74
C HIS A 199 -16.39 -5.77 -18.94
N ASP A 200 -17.63 -5.73 -19.39
CA ASP A 200 -18.68 -4.90 -18.79
C ASP A 200 -18.95 -5.27 -17.32
N ASP A 201 -19.17 -6.55 -17.04
CA ASP A 201 -19.56 -7.09 -15.73
C ASP A 201 -18.48 -7.98 -15.08
N PHE A 202 -17.35 -8.21 -15.75
CA PHE A 202 -16.21 -8.94 -15.20
C PHE A 202 -14.89 -8.44 -15.79
N SER A 203 -13.78 -8.85 -15.17
CA SER A 203 -12.44 -8.66 -15.71
C SER A 203 -11.64 -9.95 -15.63
N VAL A 204 -10.69 -10.11 -16.54
CA VAL A 204 -9.78 -11.24 -16.57
C VAL A 204 -8.35 -10.74 -16.34
N VAL A 205 -7.67 -11.32 -15.35
CA VAL A 205 -6.23 -11.15 -15.12
C VAL A 205 -5.54 -12.40 -15.63
N LYS A 206 -4.57 -12.23 -16.55
CA LYS A 206 -3.75 -13.33 -17.05
C LYS A 206 -2.37 -13.29 -16.38
N ILE A 207 -1.99 -14.42 -15.75
CA ILE A 207 -0.73 -14.63 -15.02
C ILE A 207 -0.06 -15.88 -15.60
N GLY A 208 0.91 -15.69 -16.48
CA GLY A 208 1.42 -16.81 -17.28
C GLY A 208 0.31 -17.44 -18.13
N GLU A 209 0.07 -18.72 -17.97
CA GLU A 209 -1.05 -19.44 -18.61
C GLU A 209 -2.33 -19.45 -17.75
N SER A 210 -2.21 -19.19 -16.44
CA SER A 210 -3.34 -19.13 -15.51
C SER A 210 -4.17 -17.86 -15.68
N ARG A 211 -5.42 -17.90 -15.22
CA ARG A 211 -6.36 -16.77 -15.29
C ARG A 211 -7.11 -16.61 -13.99
N ILE A 212 -7.34 -15.36 -13.62
CA ILE A 212 -8.29 -14.99 -12.55
C ILE A 212 -9.42 -14.21 -13.20
N ILE A 213 -10.65 -14.65 -12.94
CA ILE A 213 -11.89 -14.00 -13.41
C ILE A 213 -12.54 -13.35 -12.20
N VAL A 214 -12.75 -12.04 -12.27
CA VAL A 214 -13.39 -11.25 -11.21
C VAL A 214 -14.67 -10.65 -11.77
N GLY A 215 -15.81 -11.09 -11.23
CA GLY A 215 -17.14 -10.54 -11.58
C GLY A 215 -17.49 -9.36 -10.67
N PHE A 216 -18.24 -8.41 -11.23
CA PHE A 216 -18.65 -7.19 -10.55
C PHE A 216 -20.16 -7.00 -10.64
N SER A 217 -20.75 -6.44 -9.59
CA SER A 217 -22.12 -5.94 -9.61
C SER A 217 -22.21 -4.64 -10.43
N GLU A 218 -23.43 -4.19 -10.74
CA GLU A 218 -23.69 -2.88 -11.36
C GLU A 218 -23.07 -1.71 -10.57
N ARG A 219 -22.91 -1.86 -9.25
CA ARG A 219 -22.27 -0.87 -8.38
C ARG A 219 -20.74 -0.99 -8.34
N GLY A 220 -20.16 -1.91 -9.12
CA GLY A 220 -18.72 -2.14 -9.20
C GLY A 220 -18.12 -2.92 -8.03
N ASN A 221 -18.93 -3.51 -7.15
CA ASN A 221 -18.43 -4.37 -6.07
C ASN A 221 -18.12 -5.77 -6.61
N VAL A 222 -17.09 -6.43 -6.08
CA VAL A 222 -16.75 -7.82 -6.42
C VAL A 222 -17.90 -8.75 -6.00
N THR A 223 -18.35 -9.59 -6.94
CA THR A 223 -19.40 -10.60 -6.73
C THR A 223 -18.86 -12.02 -6.78
N THR A 224 -17.87 -12.25 -7.65
CA THR A 224 -17.22 -13.55 -7.82
C THR A 224 -15.74 -13.37 -8.06
N LEU A 225 -14.96 -14.35 -7.64
CA LEU A 225 -13.53 -14.44 -7.89
C LEU A 225 -13.18 -15.91 -8.13
N GLN A 226 -12.80 -16.23 -9.35
CA GLN A 226 -12.49 -17.59 -9.79
C GLN A 226 -11.07 -17.65 -10.33
N MET A 227 -10.38 -18.72 -10.03
CA MET A 227 -9.05 -19.01 -10.54
C MET A 227 -9.12 -20.24 -11.45
N LEU A 228 -8.56 -20.09 -12.64
CA LEU A 228 -8.38 -21.16 -13.62
C LEU A 228 -6.88 -21.38 -13.76
N LEU A 229 -6.42 -22.50 -13.23
CA LEU A 229 -5.03 -22.94 -13.40
C LEU A 229 -4.97 -23.78 -14.70
N GLU A 230 -3.96 -23.53 -15.54
CA GLU A 230 -3.58 -24.50 -16.58
C GLU A 230 -2.59 -25.48 -15.97
N GLU A 231 -2.84 -26.79 -16.21
CA GLU A 231 -1.98 -27.90 -15.79
C GLU A 231 -0.67 -27.94 -16.59
#